data_61659b7e1c8297d537c058f4fb5a06bf
#
_entry.id   61659b7e1c8297d537c058f4fb5a06bf
#
_cell.length_a   1.000
_cell.length_b   1.000
_cell.length_c   1.000
_cell.angle_alpha   90.00
_cell.angle_beta   90.00
_cell.angle_gamma   90.00
#
_symmetry.space_group_name_H-M   'P 1'
#
loop_
_entity.id
_entity.type
_entity.pdbx_description
1 polymer ?
#
loop_
_entity_poly.entity_id
_entity_poly.type
_entity_poly.pdbx_seq_one_letter_code
_entity_poly.pdbx_strand_id
1 'polypeptide(L)'
;MNKLGAFLMVGMVVVGAVTCRADEKTTIRDSQGRIKATITTDRNGKKTIRDSLGRIQGTETTDRNGKTTYRDASGHVTGSQQTDKYGKTTYRDCLGRTQGTKTVDRNGKITWRDASGRIQGTATTDRNGKTTYRDGSGRLIGTRKVQ
;
A
#
# COMPACT_ATOMS: atom_id res chain seq x y z
N MET A 1 7.44 12.71 14.37
CA MET A 1 6.86 11.35 14.14
C MET A 1 6.30 11.33 12.73
N ASN A 2 6.97 10.59 11.83
CA ASN A 2 6.65 10.58 10.40
C ASN A 2 5.32 9.85 10.14
N LYS A 3 4.31 10.61 9.75
CA LYS A 3 2.99 10.08 9.31
C LYS A 3 3.07 9.18 8.06
N LEU A 4 4.25 9.05 7.45
CA LEU A 4 4.50 8.17 6.29
C LEU A 4 4.49 6.68 6.66
N GLY A 5 4.88 6.32 7.89
CA GLY A 5 4.94 4.91 8.31
C GLY A 5 3.59 4.22 8.46
N ALA A 6 2.53 4.98 8.76
CA ALA A 6 1.18 4.43 8.91
C ALA A 6 0.48 4.19 7.56
N PHE A 7 0.83 4.96 6.52
CA PHE A 7 0.21 4.83 5.19
C PHE A 7 0.83 3.70 4.36
N LEU A 8 2.11 3.36 4.62
CA LEU A 8 2.81 2.29 3.89
C LEU A 8 2.31 0.89 4.28
N MET A 9 1.75 0.72 5.50
CA MET A 9 1.22 -0.59 5.93
C MET A 9 -0.14 -0.95 5.34
N VAL A 10 -0.92 0.02 4.84
CA VAL A 10 -2.22 -0.26 4.21
C VAL A 10 -2.05 -0.62 2.72
N GLY A 11 -0.94 -0.21 2.09
CA GLY A 11 -0.65 -0.50 0.67
C GLY A 11 -0.18 -1.93 0.38
N MET A 12 -0.16 -2.84 1.37
CA MET A 12 0.37 -4.19 1.22
C MET A 12 -0.71 -5.27 1.24
N VAL A 13 -1.86 -4.99 0.66
CA VAL A 13 -2.91 -6.01 0.53
C VAL A 13 -3.34 -6.18 -0.92
N VAL A 14 -2.96 -7.35 -1.42
CA VAL A 14 -3.65 -8.15 -2.45
C VAL A 14 -3.55 -7.68 -3.89
N VAL A 15 -2.61 -8.28 -4.61
CA VAL A 15 -2.80 -8.61 -6.02
C VAL A 15 -3.77 -9.80 -6.06
N GLY A 16 -5.04 -9.52 -6.25
CA GLY A 16 -6.08 -10.50 -6.57
C GLY A 16 -6.56 -10.25 -7.99
N ALA A 17 -6.70 -11.33 -8.76
CA ALA A 17 -7.15 -11.34 -10.15
C ALA A 17 -8.45 -10.57 -10.34
N VAL A 18 -8.52 -9.80 -11.43
CA VAL A 18 -9.73 -9.13 -11.90
C VAL A 18 -10.74 -10.20 -12.35
N THR A 19 -11.69 -10.50 -11.50
CA THR A 19 -12.94 -11.11 -11.89
C THR A 19 -14.05 -10.09 -11.65
N CYS A 20 -14.85 -9.82 -12.69
CA CYS A 20 -16.04 -8.98 -12.65
C CYS A 20 -16.98 -9.47 -11.57
N ARG A 21 -17.03 -8.78 -10.40
CA ARG A 21 -17.89 -9.19 -9.27
C ARG A 21 -18.32 -8.04 -8.38
N ALA A 22 -19.41 -8.31 -7.65
CA ALA A 22 -19.97 -7.58 -6.53
C ALA A 22 -18.92 -6.96 -5.61
N ASP A 23 -19.28 -5.89 -4.91
CA ASP A 23 -18.44 -5.16 -3.97
C ASP A 23 -17.62 -6.10 -3.07
N GLU A 24 -16.31 -6.06 -3.21
CA GLU A 24 -15.39 -6.86 -2.39
C GLU A 24 -15.15 -6.16 -1.05
N LYS A 25 -15.36 -6.89 0.05
CA LYS A 25 -15.13 -6.39 1.40
C LYS A 25 -13.95 -7.10 2.05
N THR A 26 -12.91 -6.33 2.38
CA THR A 26 -11.76 -6.80 3.17
C THR A 26 -11.87 -6.25 4.59
N THR A 27 -11.72 -7.13 5.59
CA THR A 27 -11.72 -6.73 7.01
C THR A 27 -10.31 -6.85 7.58
N ILE A 28 -9.81 -5.76 8.16
CA ILE A 28 -8.51 -5.71 8.83
C ILE A 28 -8.76 -5.87 10.34
N ARG A 29 -8.05 -6.81 10.96
CA ARG A 29 -8.15 -7.09 12.39
C ARG A 29 -6.82 -6.83 13.09
N ASP A 30 -6.87 -6.51 14.38
CA ASP A 30 -5.69 -6.43 15.24
C ASP A 30 -5.23 -7.85 15.69
N SER A 31 -4.16 -7.91 16.49
CA SER A 31 -3.63 -9.17 17.03
C SER A 31 -4.59 -9.89 17.98
N GLN A 32 -5.62 -9.21 18.47
CA GLN A 32 -6.69 -9.75 19.34
C GLN A 32 -7.94 -10.13 18.55
N GLY A 33 -7.90 -10.07 17.20
CA GLY A 33 -9.02 -10.41 16.34
C GLY A 33 -10.09 -9.32 16.19
N ARG A 34 -9.95 -8.15 16.84
CA ARG A 34 -10.93 -7.05 16.76
C ARG A 34 -10.82 -6.33 15.43
N ILE A 35 -11.96 -5.92 14.88
CA ILE A 35 -11.99 -5.16 13.63
C ILE A 35 -11.31 -3.81 13.87
N LYS A 36 -10.25 -3.52 13.10
CA LYS A 36 -9.53 -2.26 13.08
C LYS A 36 -10.01 -1.37 11.94
N ALA A 37 -10.25 -1.96 10.78
CA ALA A 37 -10.73 -1.26 9.60
C ALA A 37 -11.45 -2.21 8.65
N THR A 38 -12.27 -1.65 7.76
CA THR A 38 -12.84 -2.35 6.61
C THR A 38 -12.54 -1.59 5.33
N ILE A 39 -12.25 -2.31 4.25
CA ILE A 39 -12.07 -1.77 2.91
C ILE A 39 -13.15 -2.39 2.03
N THR A 40 -13.95 -1.56 1.38
CA THR A 40 -14.91 -2.00 0.35
C THR A 40 -14.42 -1.53 -1.00
N THR A 41 -14.38 -2.42 -1.98
CA THR A 41 -14.05 -2.10 -3.37
C THR A 41 -15.32 -2.17 -4.20
N ASP A 42 -15.70 -1.08 -4.84
CA ASP A 42 -16.87 -1.05 -5.74
C ASP A 42 -16.52 -1.61 -7.12
N ARG A 43 -17.53 -1.72 -8.00
CA ARG A 43 -17.40 -2.25 -9.37
C ARG A 43 -16.45 -1.43 -10.26
N ASN A 44 -16.21 -0.16 -9.91
CA ASN A 44 -15.30 0.73 -10.62
C ASN A 44 -13.87 0.68 -10.05
N GLY A 45 -13.62 -0.20 -9.08
CA GLY A 45 -12.32 -0.33 -8.41
C GLY A 45 -12.03 0.76 -7.37
N LYS A 46 -13.01 1.64 -7.06
CA LYS A 46 -12.86 2.59 -5.97
C LYS A 46 -12.93 1.87 -4.64
N LYS A 47 -11.91 2.07 -3.83
CA LYS A 47 -11.86 1.55 -2.47
C LYS A 47 -12.29 2.61 -1.48
N THR A 48 -13.15 2.22 -0.54
CA THR A 48 -13.56 3.05 0.60
C THR A 48 -13.05 2.39 1.88
N ILE A 49 -12.26 3.15 2.64
CA ILE A 49 -11.66 2.70 3.89
C ILE A 49 -12.49 3.25 5.04
N ARG A 50 -12.90 2.37 5.96
CA ARG A 50 -13.68 2.73 7.15
C ARG A 50 -12.97 2.25 8.41
N ASP A 51 -13.13 2.99 9.51
CA ASP A 51 -12.63 2.56 10.82
C ASP A 51 -13.51 1.44 11.44
N SER A 52 -13.19 1.04 12.67
CA SER A 52 -13.92 0.04 13.43
C SER A 52 -15.38 0.42 13.73
N LEU A 53 -15.70 1.71 13.68
CA LEU A 53 -17.05 2.26 13.90
C LEU A 53 -17.80 2.47 12.57
N GLY A 54 -17.23 2.07 11.44
CA GLY A 54 -17.84 2.23 10.12
C GLY A 54 -17.69 3.63 9.50
N ARG A 55 -17.00 4.57 10.15
CA ARG A 55 -16.80 5.93 9.63
C ARG A 55 -15.76 5.93 8.52
N ILE A 56 -16.02 6.67 7.44
CA ILE A 56 -15.09 6.80 6.33
C ILE A 56 -13.82 7.50 6.82
N GLN A 57 -12.67 6.87 6.57
CA GLN A 57 -11.33 7.41 6.83
C GLN A 57 -10.70 7.97 5.55
N GLY A 58 -11.11 7.43 4.40
CA GLY A 58 -10.61 7.88 3.12
C GLY A 58 -11.03 6.98 1.97
N THR A 59 -10.61 7.36 0.77
CA THR A 59 -10.87 6.59 -0.45
C THR A 59 -9.61 6.49 -1.32
N GLU A 60 -9.54 5.42 -2.12
CA GLU A 60 -8.56 5.22 -3.18
C GLU A 60 -9.30 5.04 -4.50
N THR A 61 -8.84 5.71 -5.54
CA THR A 61 -9.32 5.52 -6.91
C THR A 61 -8.14 5.32 -7.84
N THR A 62 -8.20 4.28 -8.68
CA THR A 62 -7.16 4.03 -9.70
C THR A 62 -7.75 4.33 -11.07
N ASP A 63 -7.08 5.21 -11.81
CA ASP A 63 -7.47 5.54 -13.17
C ASP A 63 -6.98 4.48 -14.18
N ARG A 64 -7.38 4.63 -15.45
CA ARG A 64 -7.00 3.71 -16.55
C ARG A 64 -5.49 3.68 -16.82
N ASN A 65 -4.75 4.71 -16.40
CA ASN A 65 -3.30 4.81 -16.55
C ASN A 65 -2.54 4.19 -15.36
N GLY A 66 -3.27 3.56 -14.43
CA GLY A 66 -2.68 2.94 -13.23
C GLY A 66 -2.26 3.94 -12.15
N LYS A 67 -2.66 5.22 -12.25
CA LYS A 67 -2.45 6.19 -11.19
C LYS A 67 -3.53 6.03 -10.13
N THR A 68 -3.12 5.76 -8.90
CA THR A 68 -4.00 5.72 -7.73
C THR A 68 -3.96 7.06 -7.01
N THR A 69 -5.11 7.64 -6.76
CA THR A 69 -5.28 8.88 -5.98
C THR A 69 -5.91 8.54 -4.64
N TYR A 70 -5.32 9.06 -3.57
CA TYR A 70 -5.77 8.91 -2.20
C TYR A 70 -6.48 10.17 -1.74
N ARG A 71 -7.61 10.02 -1.05
CA ARG A 71 -8.38 11.13 -0.48
C ARG A 71 -8.69 10.83 0.99
N ASP A 72 -8.77 11.89 1.80
CA ASP A 72 -9.23 11.79 3.18
C ASP A 72 -10.77 11.61 3.28
N ALA A 73 -11.28 11.61 4.51
CA ALA A 73 -12.71 11.49 4.79
C ALA A 73 -13.54 12.65 4.21
N SER A 74 -12.93 13.83 4.06
CA SER A 74 -13.54 15.04 3.50
C SER A 74 -13.44 15.12 1.96
N GLY A 75 -12.75 14.14 1.34
CA GLY A 75 -12.57 14.08 -0.11
C GLY A 75 -11.36 14.86 -0.64
N HIS A 76 -10.58 15.51 0.21
CA HIS A 76 -9.36 16.20 -0.22
C HIS A 76 -8.28 15.20 -0.63
N VAL A 77 -7.54 15.51 -1.69
CA VAL A 77 -6.40 14.69 -2.13
C VAL A 77 -5.30 14.75 -1.09
N THR A 78 -4.89 13.60 -0.57
CA THR A 78 -3.78 13.46 0.37
C THR A 78 -2.49 13.00 -0.31
N GLY A 79 -2.61 12.42 -1.50
CA GLY A 79 -1.47 11.98 -2.28
C GLY A 79 -1.87 11.12 -3.46
N SER A 80 -0.87 10.61 -4.17
CA SER A 80 -1.06 9.67 -5.26
C SER A 80 0.12 8.72 -5.40
N GLN A 81 -0.12 7.60 -6.09
CA GLN A 81 0.95 6.72 -6.56
C GLN A 81 0.73 6.38 -8.02
N GLN A 82 1.82 6.08 -8.70
CA GLN A 82 1.79 5.59 -10.08
C GLN A 82 2.92 4.60 -10.29
N THR A 83 2.60 3.47 -10.90
CA THR A 83 3.58 2.46 -11.28
C THR A 83 3.85 2.57 -12.78
N ASP A 84 5.12 2.70 -13.14
CA ASP A 84 5.54 2.73 -14.54
C ASP A 84 5.63 1.31 -15.14
N LYS A 85 5.88 1.25 -16.44
CA LYS A 85 6.02 -0.03 -17.19
C LYS A 85 7.20 -0.90 -16.74
N TYR A 86 8.11 -0.36 -15.95
CA TYR A 86 9.28 -1.08 -15.41
C TYR A 86 9.04 -1.56 -13.97
N GLY A 87 7.83 -1.39 -13.43
CA GLY A 87 7.48 -1.81 -12.08
C GLY A 87 7.93 -0.85 -10.97
N LYS A 88 8.42 0.34 -11.33
CA LYS A 88 8.73 1.38 -10.35
C LYS A 88 7.48 2.14 -9.99
N THR A 89 7.11 2.13 -8.71
CA THR A 89 6.02 2.94 -8.16
C THR A 89 6.59 4.22 -7.57
N THR A 90 6.05 5.36 -7.98
CA THR A 90 6.37 6.69 -7.42
C THR A 90 5.21 7.16 -6.56
N TYR A 91 5.51 7.56 -5.33
CA TYR A 91 4.55 8.12 -4.36
C TYR A 91 4.71 9.64 -4.34
N ARG A 92 3.58 10.36 -4.37
CA ARG A 92 3.54 11.82 -4.35
C ARG A 92 2.60 12.32 -3.26
N ASP A 93 2.91 13.48 -2.69
CA ASP A 93 2.01 14.18 -1.75
C ASP A 93 0.84 14.87 -2.49
N CYS A 94 -0.01 15.57 -1.74
CA CYS A 94 -1.14 16.32 -2.28
C CYS A 94 -0.73 17.49 -3.22
N LEU A 95 0.52 17.97 -3.12
CA LEU A 95 1.10 19.00 -3.97
C LEU A 95 1.85 18.41 -5.18
N GLY A 96 1.82 17.08 -5.36
CA GLY A 96 2.50 16.40 -6.47
C GLY A 96 4.00 16.18 -6.27
N ARG A 97 4.59 16.54 -5.13
CA ARG A 97 6.01 16.36 -4.84
C ARG A 97 6.28 14.90 -4.53
N THR A 98 7.38 14.36 -5.07
CA THR A 98 7.78 12.98 -4.80
C THR A 98 8.13 12.80 -3.32
N GLN A 99 7.49 11.81 -2.68
CA GLN A 99 7.74 11.41 -1.30
C GLN A 99 8.65 10.18 -1.22
N GLY A 100 8.70 9.39 -2.28
CA GLY A 100 9.55 8.22 -2.36
C GLY A 100 9.19 7.32 -3.52
N THR A 101 9.91 6.21 -3.63
CA THR A 101 9.69 5.22 -4.68
C THR A 101 9.77 3.80 -4.14
N LYS A 102 9.08 2.89 -4.82
CA LYS A 102 9.18 1.44 -4.63
C LYS A 102 9.58 0.81 -5.96
N THR A 103 10.56 -0.08 -5.94
CA THR A 103 10.95 -0.89 -7.09
C THR A 103 10.86 -2.36 -6.73
N VAL A 104 10.47 -3.19 -7.69
CA VAL A 104 10.50 -4.64 -7.56
C VAL A 104 11.45 -5.15 -8.64
N ASP A 105 12.50 -5.86 -8.25
CA ASP A 105 13.44 -6.45 -9.20
C ASP A 105 12.92 -7.79 -9.77
N ARG A 106 13.66 -8.37 -10.71
CA ARG A 106 13.31 -9.65 -11.36
C ARG A 106 13.23 -10.83 -10.38
N ASN A 107 13.89 -10.73 -9.22
CA ASN A 107 13.87 -11.76 -8.18
C ASN A 107 12.77 -11.53 -7.14
N GLY A 108 11.91 -10.52 -7.38
CA GLY A 108 10.83 -10.16 -6.46
C GLY A 108 11.29 -9.38 -5.22
N LYS A 109 12.57 -8.96 -5.16
CA LYS A 109 13.05 -8.09 -4.08
C LYS A 109 12.45 -6.70 -4.24
N ILE A 110 11.81 -6.24 -3.19
CA ILE A 110 11.24 -4.90 -3.09
C ILE A 110 12.28 -3.98 -2.44
N THR A 111 12.47 -2.80 -3.01
CA THR A 111 13.31 -1.73 -2.43
C THR A 111 12.48 -0.45 -2.34
N TRP A 112 12.40 0.14 -1.15
CA TRP A 112 11.80 1.45 -0.92
C TRP A 112 12.88 2.50 -0.75
N ARG A 113 12.66 3.66 -1.38
CA ARG A 113 13.55 4.83 -1.30
C ARG A 113 12.76 6.05 -0.89
N ASP A 114 13.39 6.99 -0.19
CA ASP A 114 12.82 8.30 0.12
C ASP A 114 12.84 9.23 -1.12
N ALA A 115 12.42 10.48 -0.91
CA ALA A 115 12.42 11.51 -1.94
C ALA A 115 13.83 11.84 -2.47
N SER A 116 14.87 11.64 -1.64
CA SER A 116 16.28 11.86 -1.99
C SER A 116 16.92 10.64 -2.66
N GLY A 117 16.18 9.54 -2.85
CA GLY A 117 16.66 8.30 -3.43
C GLY A 117 17.41 7.37 -2.47
N ARG A 118 17.52 7.71 -1.17
CA ARG A 118 18.16 6.87 -0.15
C ARG A 118 17.27 5.65 0.15
N ILE A 119 17.89 4.49 0.32
CA ILE A 119 17.16 3.28 0.68
C ILE A 119 16.60 3.42 2.10
N GLN A 120 15.29 3.26 2.22
CA GLN A 120 14.57 3.22 3.50
C GLN A 120 14.37 1.79 4.01
N GLY A 121 14.34 0.83 3.09
CA GLY A 121 14.21 -0.57 3.43
C GLY A 121 14.08 -1.47 2.22
N THR A 122 14.14 -2.77 2.51
CA THR A 122 13.97 -3.82 1.50
C THR A 122 13.08 -4.94 2.03
N ALA A 123 12.42 -5.66 1.13
CA ALA A 123 11.74 -6.91 1.43
C ALA A 123 12.12 -7.96 0.39
N THR A 124 12.37 -9.19 0.86
CA THR A 124 12.62 -10.37 0.01
C THR A 124 11.70 -11.50 0.44
N THR A 125 11.06 -12.14 -0.52
CA THR A 125 10.23 -13.32 -0.26
C THR A 125 10.95 -14.55 -0.79
N ASP A 126 11.14 -15.55 0.07
CA ASP A 126 11.75 -16.82 -0.32
C ASP A 126 10.74 -17.75 -1.00
N ARG A 127 11.22 -18.91 -1.48
CA ARG A 127 10.38 -19.92 -2.15
C ARG A 127 9.30 -20.53 -1.24
N ASN A 128 9.46 -20.40 0.09
CA ASN A 128 8.51 -20.90 1.07
C ASN A 128 7.45 -19.85 1.47
N GLY A 129 7.40 -18.71 0.75
CA GLY A 129 6.47 -17.61 1.02
C GLY A 129 6.82 -16.78 2.25
N LYS A 130 8.01 -16.96 2.85
CA LYS A 130 8.47 -16.13 3.96
C LYS A 130 9.06 -14.84 3.42
N THR A 131 8.47 -13.71 3.80
CA THR A 131 8.98 -12.37 3.49
C THR A 131 9.83 -11.85 4.64
N THR A 132 11.04 -11.42 4.34
CA THR A 132 11.98 -10.81 5.27
C THR A 132 12.10 -9.32 4.98
N TYR A 133 11.91 -8.48 5.98
CA TYR A 133 12.00 -7.02 5.90
C TYR A 133 13.28 -6.53 6.57
N ARG A 134 13.97 -5.60 5.91
CA ARG A 134 15.19 -4.94 6.42
C ARG A 134 15.06 -3.43 6.30
N ASP A 135 15.68 -2.70 7.24
CA ASP A 135 15.78 -1.24 7.17
C ASP A 135 16.79 -0.78 6.11
N GLY A 136 16.98 0.54 5.99
CA GLY A 136 17.93 1.15 5.05
C GLY A 136 19.39 0.77 5.30
N SER A 137 19.74 0.35 6.52
CA SER A 137 21.08 -0.15 6.92
C SER A 137 21.24 -1.66 6.64
N GLY A 138 20.17 -2.36 6.20
CA GLY A 138 20.17 -3.81 6.01
C GLY A 138 19.84 -4.61 7.27
N ARG A 139 19.56 -3.96 8.41
CA ARG A 139 19.20 -4.64 9.66
C ARG A 139 17.82 -5.28 9.53
N LEU A 140 17.64 -6.47 10.07
CA LEU A 140 16.35 -7.16 10.11
C LEU A 140 15.36 -6.39 10.99
N ILE A 141 14.18 -6.07 10.46
CA ILE A 141 13.09 -5.42 11.18
C ILE A 141 11.86 -6.31 11.34
N GLY A 142 11.77 -7.40 10.60
CA GLY A 142 10.68 -8.34 10.77
C GLY A 142 10.59 -9.38 9.67
N THR A 143 9.73 -10.37 9.89
CA THR A 143 9.38 -11.40 8.89
C THR A 143 7.87 -11.62 8.86
N ARG A 144 7.37 -12.03 7.69
CA ARG A 144 5.97 -12.45 7.48
C ARG A 144 5.97 -13.78 6.74
N LYS A 145 5.14 -14.72 7.16
CA LYS A 145 4.83 -15.94 6.43
C LYS A 145 3.34 -15.93 6.10
N VAL A 146 3.00 -16.16 4.83
CA VAL A 146 1.60 -16.41 4.42
C VAL A 146 1.35 -17.89 4.64
N GLN A 147 0.33 -18.23 5.43
CA GLN A 147 -0.14 -19.60 5.61
C GLN A 147 -1.11 -19.94 4.50
#